data_3c9b837d3cc5a8d9ce38b47733b106a6
#
_entry.id   3c9b837d3cc5a8d9ce38b47733b106a6
#
_cell.length_a   1.000
_cell.length_b   1.000
_cell.length_c   1.000
_cell.angle_alpha   90.00
_cell.angle_beta   90.00
_cell.angle_gamma   90.00
#
_symmetry.space_group_name_H-M   'P 1'
#
loop_
_entity.id
_entity.type
_entity.pdbx_description
1 polymer ?
#
loop_
_entity_poly.entity_id
_entity_poly.type
_entity_poly.pdbx_seq_one_letter_code
_entity_poly.pdbx_strand_id
1 'polypeptide(L)'
;AKEMGEELLESIAEKAPVTSFIPAFSNQAMQFVGDDTGKDRIMFIVFLYIVIAIVAFIMAITTSNTVAREATVIGTLRASGYKKSEIILHYLAIPTLVTFISAFIGNILGYTVFKDYALSIYYTNYSLPLFDIMWNADAFISTTIIPVILMFIINFFILKRKLSLSPLKFIRRDLKKNSKKKAIKLNKKIGFMHRFRLRIILQNIPNYVTIVIGIFLANIIILLGLGFPKLLDNSSKLISESLICNYQYILKAPAETKCEGAEKYCAGSLITDFEGRKKESVTIYGLQPDSEYIKIGGEDEICISSAFSEKYRVGKGDTVTLKEEFGEKKYTFTITGIIDAPVTIAMYMSRDTFCDSFGYEEGYYNGYLSDNKITDIDEMLIAATITEDDMNKMSRQLDNSMGGVFDMFYYFGLVMFMLIIYLLSKIVIEKNAQSISMTKILGYNNREIS
;
A
#
# COMPACT_ATOMS: atom_id res chain seq x y z
N ALA A 1 21.67 -15.83 21.38
CA ALA A 1 20.38 -15.72 22.09
C ALA A 1 19.47 -16.90 21.76
N LYS A 2 19.39 -17.33 20.47
CA LYS A 2 18.55 -18.47 20.05
C LYS A 2 19.09 -19.78 20.62
N GLU A 3 20.39 -20.08 20.42
CA GLU A 3 21.07 -21.25 20.97
C GLU A 3 20.97 -21.34 22.51
N MET A 4 21.16 -20.24 23.22
CA MET A 4 21.03 -20.18 24.67
C MET A 4 19.58 -20.40 25.15
N GLY A 5 18.58 -20.03 24.32
CA GLY A 5 17.18 -20.32 24.58
C GLY A 5 16.84 -21.81 24.38
N GLU A 6 17.44 -22.43 23.39
CA GLU A 6 17.31 -23.87 23.11
C GLU A 6 17.98 -24.73 24.21
N GLU A 7 19.20 -24.38 24.64
CA GLU A 7 19.87 -25.02 25.76
C GLU A 7 19.10 -24.90 27.09
N LEU A 8 18.49 -23.72 27.34
CA LEU A 8 17.64 -23.52 28.50
C LEU A 8 16.37 -24.36 28.42
N LEU A 9 15.78 -24.45 27.25
CA LEU A 9 14.60 -25.28 27.02
C LEU A 9 14.88 -26.76 27.29
N GLU A 10 15.99 -27.29 26.78
CA GLU A 10 16.42 -28.67 27.02
C GLU A 10 16.64 -28.92 28.50
N SER A 11 17.33 -28.01 29.22
CA SER A 11 17.61 -28.16 30.65
C SER A 11 16.34 -28.08 31.51
N ILE A 12 15.31 -27.40 31.09
CA ILE A 12 14.00 -27.33 31.75
C ILE A 12 13.16 -28.58 31.40
N ALA A 13 13.17 -29.00 30.14
CA ALA A 13 12.44 -30.16 29.69
C ALA A 13 12.85 -31.48 30.37
N GLU A 14 14.10 -31.58 30.79
CA GLU A 14 14.60 -32.70 31.63
C GLU A 14 13.97 -32.74 33.03
N LYS A 15 13.47 -31.61 33.54
CA LYS A 15 12.99 -31.46 34.93
C LYS A 15 11.48 -31.26 35.03
N ALA A 16 10.85 -30.73 34.00
CA ALA A 16 9.42 -30.45 33.96
C ALA A 16 8.87 -30.52 32.55
N PRO A 17 7.61 -30.97 32.36
CA PRO A 17 6.97 -30.95 31.05
C PRO A 17 6.78 -29.50 30.58
N VAL A 18 7.43 -29.13 29.47
CA VAL A 18 7.28 -27.83 28.83
C VAL A 18 6.19 -27.93 27.78
N THR A 19 5.10 -27.20 27.97
CA THR A 19 3.95 -27.19 27.06
C THR A 19 4.13 -26.20 25.91
N SER A 20 4.85 -25.10 26.12
CA SER A 20 5.18 -24.14 25.05
C SER A 20 6.41 -23.30 25.43
N PHE A 21 7.18 -22.91 24.43
CA PHE A 21 8.31 -22.01 24.58
C PHE A 21 8.21 -20.92 23.51
N ILE A 22 8.02 -19.67 23.93
CA ILE A 22 7.94 -18.52 23.02
C ILE A 22 9.11 -17.61 23.29
N PRO A 23 10.15 -17.60 22.43
CA PRO A 23 11.26 -16.66 22.55
C PRO A 23 10.77 -15.21 22.39
N ALA A 24 11.41 -14.26 23.08
CA ALA A 24 11.05 -12.84 23.01
C ALA A 24 11.02 -12.29 21.57
N PHE A 25 11.91 -12.77 20.70
CA PHE A 25 11.95 -12.37 19.28
C PHE A 25 10.83 -13.00 18.43
N SER A 26 10.16 -14.04 18.91
CA SER A 26 8.98 -14.67 18.26
C SER A 26 7.67 -14.28 18.94
N ASN A 27 7.74 -13.62 20.08
CA ASN A 27 6.57 -13.15 20.81
C ASN A 27 5.95 -11.96 20.09
N GLN A 28 4.88 -12.21 19.34
CA GLN A 28 4.18 -11.18 18.59
C GLN A 28 3.68 -10.03 19.46
N ALA A 29 3.27 -10.29 20.70
CA ALA A 29 2.83 -9.25 21.62
C ALA A 29 3.94 -8.24 21.94
N MET A 30 5.20 -8.68 21.99
CA MET A 30 6.37 -7.81 22.20
C MET A 30 6.84 -7.12 20.92
N GLN A 31 6.71 -7.75 19.77
CA GLN A 31 7.21 -7.25 18.48
C GLN A 31 6.19 -6.40 17.74
N PHE A 32 4.89 -6.59 18.00
CA PHE A 32 3.81 -6.05 17.20
C PHE A 32 3.87 -4.52 17.07
N VAL A 33 4.09 -3.80 18.15
CA VAL A 33 4.19 -2.33 18.15
C VAL A 33 5.37 -1.85 17.30
N GLY A 34 6.53 -2.51 17.43
CA GLY A 34 7.72 -2.18 16.64
C GLY A 34 7.54 -2.43 15.16
N ASP A 35 6.93 -3.57 14.81
CA ASP A 35 6.65 -3.94 13.42
C ASP A 35 5.59 -3.04 12.79
N ASP A 36 4.55 -2.68 13.54
CA ASP A 36 3.47 -1.80 13.08
C ASP A 36 3.99 -0.39 12.81
N THR A 37 4.68 0.22 13.78
CA THR A 37 5.32 1.53 13.61
C THR A 37 6.34 1.54 12.47
N GLY A 38 7.06 0.43 12.27
CA GLY A 38 8.00 0.27 11.16
C GLY A 38 7.31 0.27 9.79
N LYS A 39 6.19 -0.45 9.67
CA LYS A 39 5.38 -0.50 8.44
C LYS A 39 4.74 0.85 8.14
N ASP A 40 4.18 1.49 9.16
CA ASP A 40 3.59 2.82 9.05
C ASP A 40 4.61 3.85 8.57
N ARG A 41 5.81 3.83 9.14
CA ARG A 41 6.91 4.68 8.68
C ARG A 41 7.17 4.52 7.17
N ILE A 42 7.21 3.29 6.68
CA ILE A 42 7.41 3.02 5.24
C ILE A 42 6.24 3.59 4.42
N MET A 43 5.01 3.37 4.85
CA MET A 43 3.81 3.88 4.19
C MET A 43 3.82 5.41 4.10
N PHE A 44 4.09 6.11 5.20
CA PHE A 44 4.17 7.58 5.22
C PHE A 44 5.32 8.12 4.37
N ILE A 45 6.47 7.43 4.31
CA ILE A 45 7.59 7.80 3.43
C ILE A 45 7.18 7.66 1.96
N VAL A 46 6.54 6.58 1.57
CA VAL A 46 6.05 6.38 0.19
C VAL A 46 5.05 7.47 -0.17
N PHE A 47 4.09 7.75 0.71
CA PHE A 47 3.13 8.84 0.52
C PHE A 47 3.82 10.20 0.36
N LEU A 48 4.78 10.52 1.22
CA LEU A 48 5.58 11.74 1.14
C LEU A 48 6.24 11.90 -0.24
N TYR A 49 6.89 10.85 -0.76
CA TYR A 49 7.54 10.92 -2.08
C TYR A 49 6.55 11.07 -3.23
N ILE A 50 5.36 10.46 -3.13
CA ILE A 50 4.28 10.69 -4.12
C ILE A 50 3.87 12.17 -4.11
N VAL A 51 3.67 12.77 -2.94
CA VAL A 51 3.33 14.18 -2.78
C VAL A 51 4.45 15.07 -3.34
N ILE A 52 5.71 14.80 -3.01
CA ILE A 52 6.87 15.53 -3.54
C ILE A 52 6.90 15.45 -5.08
N ALA A 53 6.65 14.28 -5.66
CA ALA A 53 6.64 14.13 -7.12
C ALA A 53 5.53 14.99 -7.77
N ILE A 54 4.36 15.06 -7.16
CA ILE A 54 3.25 15.89 -7.64
C ILE A 54 3.59 17.38 -7.53
N VAL A 55 4.10 17.82 -6.38
CA VAL A 55 4.50 19.24 -6.18
C VAL A 55 5.64 19.60 -7.12
N ALA A 56 6.63 18.73 -7.30
CA ALA A 56 7.72 18.93 -8.25
C ALA A 56 7.21 19.07 -9.69
N PHE A 57 6.25 18.25 -10.09
CA PHE A 57 5.61 18.32 -11.40
C PHE A 57 4.86 19.66 -11.58
N ILE A 58 4.08 20.10 -10.60
CA ILE A 58 3.38 21.37 -10.62
C ILE A 58 4.37 22.55 -10.75
N MET A 59 5.42 22.55 -9.94
CA MET A 59 6.45 23.60 -9.97
C MET A 59 7.22 23.60 -11.28
N ALA A 60 7.53 22.44 -11.83
CA ALA A 60 8.16 22.28 -13.13
C ALA A 60 7.36 22.96 -14.24
N ILE A 61 6.05 22.75 -14.26
CA ILE A 61 5.14 23.34 -15.23
C ILE A 61 5.03 24.86 -15.00
N THR A 62 4.86 25.29 -13.76
CA THR A 62 4.74 26.70 -13.39
C THR A 62 6.00 27.47 -13.80
N THR A 63 7.19 26.98 -13.46
CA THR A 63 8.47 27.56 -13.85
C THR A 63 8.62 27.63 -15.38
N SER A 64 8.26 26.52 -16.08
CA SER A 64 8.29 26.49 -17.55
C SER A 64 7.37 27.54 -18.19
N ASN A 65 6.21 27.79 -17.59
CA ASN A 65 5.26 28.79 -18.11
C ASN A 65 5.67 30.22 -17.76
N THR A 66 6.24 30.48 -16.59
CA THR A 66 6.79 31.77 -16.21
C THR A 66 7.89 32.18 -17.19
N VAL A 67 8.83 31.27 -17.49
CA VAL A 67 9.86 31.52 -18.52
C VAL A 67 9.24 31.81 -19.91
N ALA A 68 8.16 31.12 -20.26
CA ALA A 68 7.49 31.36 -21.55
C ALA A 68 6.75 32.70 -21.57
N ARG A 69 6.13 33.11 -20.50
CA ARG A 69 5.44 34.40 -20.35
C ARG A 69 6.42 35.57 -20.40
N GLU A 70 7.54 35.43 -19.72
CA GLU A 70 8.57 36.47 -19.61
C GLU A 70 9.67 36.37 -20.69
N ALA A 71 9.38 35.59 -21.75
CA ALA A 71 10.35 35.34 -22.82
C ALA A 71 10.99 36.59 -23.39
N THR A 72 10.22 37.64 -23.64
CA THR A 72 10.76 38.92 -24.20
C THR A 72 11.74 39.55 -23.26
N VAL A 73 11.43 39.63 -21.96
CA VAL A 73 12.32 40.17 -20.92
C VAL A 73 13.61 39.35 -20.84
N ILE A 74 13.49 38.01 -20.80
CA ILE A 74 14.64 37.10 -20.80
C ILE A 74 15.49 37.32 -22.06
N GLY A 75 14.87 37.50 -23.22
CA GLY A 75 15.53 37.74 -24.49
C GLY A 75 16.33 39.06 -24.50
N THR A 76 15.73 40.13 -23.98
CA THR A 76 16.41 41.47 -23.89
C THR A 76 17.56 41.42 -22.89
N LEU A 77 17.37 40.88 -21.70
CA LEU A 77 18.45 40.72 -20.72
C LEU A 77 19.64 39.93 -21.29
N ARG A 78 19.35 38.82 -22.00
CA ARG A 78 20.42 38.04 -22.65
C ARG A 78 21.10 38.78 -23.80
N ALA A 79 20.36 39.61 -24.54
CA ALA A 79 20.93 40.46 -25.58
C ALA A 79 21.78 41.58 -24.99
N SER A 80 21.47 42.08 -23.79
CA SER A 80 22.24 43.06 -23.02
C SER A 80 23.46 42.48 -22.32
N GLY A 81 23.76 41.18 -22.46
CA GLY A 81 24.99 40.56 -21.96
C GLY A 81 24.85 39.73 -20.70
N TYR A 82 23.65 39.59 -20.11
CA TYR A 82 23.44 38.73 -18.96
C TYR A 82 23.73 37.27 -19.29
N LYS A 83 24.46 36.59 -18.41
CA LYS A 83 24.80 35.15 -18.55
C LYS A 83 23.58 34.26 -18.31
N LYS A 84 23.55 33.10 -18.97
CA LYS A 84 22.50 32.11 -18.76
C LYS A 84 22.39 31.67 -17.31
N SER A 85 23.53 31.55 -16.61
CA SER A 85 23.60 31.11 -15.21
C SER A 85 22.93 32.12 -14.27
N GLU A 86 23.06 33.39 -14.52
CA GLU A 86 22.44 34.46 -13.70
C GLU A 86 20.92 34.41 -13.80
N ILE A 87 20.41 34.22 -15.01
CA ILE A 87 18.98 34.10 -15.26
C ILE A 87 18.44 32.76 -14.66
N ILE A 88 19.19 31.66 -14.81
CA ILE A 88 18.81 30.39 -14.17
C ILE A 88 18.72 30.56 -12.66
N LEU A 89 19.72 31.15 -12.03
CA LEU A 89 19.75 31.35 -10.59
C LEU A 89 18.58 32.21 -10.11
N HIS A 90 18.24 33.28 -10.83
CA HIS A 90 17.12 34.15 -10.51
C HIS A 90 15.76 33.37 -10.50
N TYR A 91 15.47 32.63 -11.59
CA TYR A 91 14.21 31.85 -11.68
C TYR A 91 14.19 30.61 -10.79
N LEU A 92 15.36 30.12 -10.36
CA LEU A 92 15.49 28.98 -9.46
C LEU A 92 15.31 29.37 -7.99
N ALA A 93 15.69 30.61 -7.63
CA ALA A 93 15.68 31.09 -6.25
C ALA A 93 14.28 31.00 -5.61
N ILE A 94 13.24 31.50 -6.30
CA ILE A 94 11.87 31.54 -5.76
C ILE A 94 11.32 30.14 -5.48
N PRO A 95 11.29 29.16 -6.42
CA PRO A 95 10.78 27.82 -6.13
C PRO A 95 11.54 27.11 -5.01
N THR A 96 12.87 27.25 -4.98
CA THR A 96 13.72 26.63 -3.96
C THR A 96 13.47 27.23 -2.58
N LEU A 97 13.39 28.57 -2.50
CA LEU A 97 13.17 29.28 -1.24
C LEU A 97 11.77 28.97 -0.68
N VAL A 98 10.74 28.97 -1.53
CA VAL A 98 9.38 28.61 -1.11
C VAL A 98 9.34 27.17 -0.59
N THR A 99 9.99 26.24 -1.29
CA THR A 99 10.05 24.83 -0.84
C THR A 99 10.77 24.71 0.50
N PHE A 100 11.89 25.40 0.67
CA PHE A 100 12.65 25.38 1.93
C PHE A 100 11.83 25.94 3.10
N ILE A 101 11.21 27.11 2.94
CA ILE A 101 10.39 27.73 3.98
C ILE A 101 9.19 26.83 4.32
N SER A 102 8.50 26.31 3.30
CA SER A 102 7.33 25.45 3.51
C SER A 102 7.70 24.14 4.21
N ALA A 103 8.82 23.52 3.84
CA ALA A 103 9.32 22.32 4.49
C ALA A 103 9.72 22.56 5.95
N PHE A 104 10.35 23.71 6.21
CA PHE A 104 10.74 24.12 7.56
C PHE A 104 9.51 24.38 8.46
N ILE A 105 8.52 25.12 7.95
CA ILE A 105 7.24 25.32 8.64
C ILE A 105 6.54 23.98 8.88
N GLY A 106 6.51 23.10 7.88
CA GLY A 106 5.94 21.77 7.99
C GLY A 106 6.60 20.94 9.11
N ASN A 107 7.92 21.00 9.26
CA ASN A 107 8.63 20.37 10.37
C ASN A 107 8.20 20.93 11.73
N ILE A 108 8.12 22.26 11.87
CA ILE A 108 7.66 22.88 13.13
C ILE A 108 6.25 22.41 13.46
N LEU A 109 5.33 22.45 12.49
CA LEU A 109 3.95 22.00 12.68
C LEU A 109 3.87 20.50 13.02
N GLY A 110 4.72 19.67 12.42
CA GLY A 110 4.82 18.25 12.69
C GLY A 110 5.17 17.97 14.15
N TYR A 111 6.18 18.67 14.69
CA TYR A 111 6.62 18.51 16.08
C TYR A 111 5.73 19.23 17.10
N THR A 112 4.85 20.15 16.71
CA THR A 112 4.02 20.92 17.65
C THR A 112 2.54 20.56 17.57
N VAL A 113 1.92 20.72 16.40
CA VAL A 113 0.47 20.58 16.20
C VAL A 113 0.09 19.15 15.87
N PHE A 114 0.79 18.53 14.92
CA PHE A 114 0.42 17.21 14.42
C PHE A 114 0.95 16.05 15.27
N LYS A 115 1.80 16.31 16.26
CA LYS A 115 2.31 15.28 17.17
C LYS A 115 1.20 14.55 17.90
N ASP A 116 0.23 15.30 18.44
CA ASP A 116 -0.85 14.73 19.26
C ASP A 116 -1.79 13.87 18.39
N TYR A 117 -1.99 14.28 17.13
CA TYR A 117 -2.72 13.47 16.16
C TYR A 117 -1.98 12.16 15.83
N ALA A 118 -0.68 12.23 15.56
CA ALA A 118 0.13 11.04 15.29
C ALA A 118 0.17 10.09 16.50
N LEU A 119 0.22 10.64 17.72
CA LEU A 119 0.16 9.85 18.94
C LEU A 119 -1.19 9.17 19.14
N SER A 120 -2.29 9.84 18.84
CA SER A 120 -3.63 9.28 19.01
C SER A 120 -3.83 7.99 18.22
N ILE A 121 -3.16 7.84 17.06
CA ILE A 121 -3.18 6.63 16.23
C ILE A 121 -2.69 5.41 17.04
N TYR A 122 -1.62 5.59 17.82
CA TYR A 122 -1.01 4.49 18.58
C TYR A 122 -1.64 4.32 19.97
N TYR A 123 -1.94 5.41 20.69
CA TYR A 123 -2.51 5.35 22.05
C TYR A 123 -3.95 4.82 22.06
N THR A 124 -4.66 4.88 20.96
CA THR A 124 -6.01 4.27 20.83
C THR A 124 -5.92 2.73 20.84
N ASN A 125 -4.82 2.16 20.37
CA ASN A 125 -4.68 0.72 20.16
C ASN A 125 -3.70 0.05 21.13
N TYR A 126 -2.76 0.81 21.69
CA TYR A 126 -1.69 0.28 22.52
C TYR A 126 -1.60 1.00 23.85
N SER A 127 -1.35 0.25 24.91
CA SER A 127 -1.00 0.80 26.22
C SER A 127 0.50 1.13 26.25
N LEU A 128 0.86 2.31 25.73
CA LEU A 128 2.24 2.76 25.64
C LEU A 128 2.60 3.64 26.84
N PRO A 129 3.88 3.67 27.27
CA PRO A 129 4.36 4.60 28.27
C PRO A 129 4.28 6.04 27.80
N LEU A 130 4.45 6.99 28.74
CA LEU A 130 4.52 8.42 28.41
C LEU A 130 5.61 8.67 27.37
N PHE A 131 5.29 9.52 26.45
CA PHE A 131 6.06 9.78 25.23
C PHE A 131 6.82 11.09 25.35
N ASP A 132 8.12 11.03 25.07
CA ASP A 132 8.98 12.19 24.96
C ASP A 132 9.35 12.44 23.49
N ILE A 133 9.20 13.69 23.05
CA ILE A 133 9.54 14.08 21.67
C ILE A 133 11.05 14.21 21.55
N MET A 134 11.64 13.38 20.71
CA MET A 134 13.04 13.49 20.34
C MET A 134 13.17 14.00 18.90
N TRP A 135 14.01 15.01 18.70
CA TRP A 135 14.35 15.45 17.36
C TRP A 135 15.11 14.36 16.61
N ASN A 136 14.69 14.07 15.39
CA ASN A 136 15.27 13.03 14.57
C ASN A 136 15.87 13.63 13.29
N ALA A 137 17.20 13.49 13.14
CA ALA A 137 17.95 14.02 11.98
C ALA A 137 17.51 13.35 10.66
N ASP A 138 17.24 12.04 10.66
CA ASP A 138 16.80 11.30 9.46
C ASP A 138 15.43 11.79 8.98
N ALA A 139 14.52 12.05 9.91
CA ALA A 139 13.22 12.62 9.61
C ALA A 139 13.38 14.03 8.99
N PHE A 140 14.22 14.89 9.56
CA PHE A 140 14.48 16.22 9.02
C PHE A 140 15.12 16.17 7.63
N ILE A 141 16.09 15.30 7.41
CA ILE A 141 16.70 15.11 6.09
C ILE A 141 15.66 14.67 5.07
N SER A 142 14.85 13.67 5.40
CA SER A 142 13.85 13.09 4.50
C SER A 142 12.72 14.07 4.16
N THR A 143 12.29 14.90 5.10
CA THR A 143 11.15 15.82 4.95
C THR A 143 11.53 17.24 4.52
N THR A 144 12.78 17.65 4.71
CA THR A 144 13.25 19.01 4.38
C THR A 144 14.35 19.00 3.33
N ILE A 145 15.46 18.33 3.59
CA ILE A 145 16.65 18.43 2.73
C ILE A 145 16.40 17.77 1.37
N ILE A 146 15.90 16.53 1.38
CA ILE A 146 15.63 15.79 0.13
C ILE A 146 14.60 16.51 -0.76
N PRO A 147 13.44 16.98 -0.28
CA PRO A 147 12.50 17.75 -1.09
C PRO A 147 13.11 19.00 -1.70
N VAL A 148 13.89 19.78 -0.95
CA VAL A 148 14.53 20.99 -1.44
C VAL A 148 15.55 20.67 -2.54
N ILE A 149 16.39 19.64 -2.34
CA ILE A 149 17.35 19.20 -3.36
C ILE A 149 16.64 18.71 -4.62
N LEU A 150 15.60 17.91 -4.49
CA LEU A 150 14.81 17.43 -5.63
C LEU A 150 14.18 18.58 -6.41
N MET A 151 13.58 19.54 -5.71
CA MET A 151 13.00 20.73 -6.34
C MET A 151 14.04 21.59 -7.05
N PHE A 152 15.21 21.79 -6.43
CA PHE A 152 16.33 22.48 -7.05
C PHE A 152 16.77 21.77 -8.34
N ILE A 153 17.03 20.47 -8.28
CA ILE A 153 17.49 19.66 -9.42
C ILE A 153 16.48 19.71 -10.57
N ILE A 154 15.20 19.45 -10.29
CA ILE A 154 14.14 19.40 -11.31
C ILE A 154 14.00 20.76 -12.00
N ASN A 155 13.88 21.84 -11.23
CA ASN A 155 13.75 23.18 -11.79
C ASN A 155 15.02 23.62 -12.53
N PHE A 156 16.21 23.27 -12.03
CA PHE A 156 17.48 23.55 -12.70
C PHE A 156 17.55 22.92 -14.10
N PHE A 157 17.20 21.63 -14.21
CA PHE A 157 17.22 20.96 -15.52
C PHE A 157 16.21 21.56 -16.50
N ILE A 158 15.02 21.92 -16.01
CA ILE A 158 13.98 22.56 -16.83
C ILE A 158 14.44 23.93 -17.33
N LEU A 159 14.95 24.76 -16.44
CA LEU A 159 15.48 26.09 -16.78
C LEU A 159 16.65 25.96 -17.73
N LYS A 160 17.65 25.13 -17.47
CA LYS A 160 18.80 24.87 -18.33
C LYS A 160 18.36 24.45 -19.74
N ARG A 161 17.39 23.58 -19.86
CA ARG A 161 16.82 23.12 -21.14
C ARG A 161 16.07 24.26 -21.86
N LYS A 162 15.27 25.06 -21.15
CA LYS A 162 14.50 26.17 -21.73
C LYS A 162 15.40 27.33 -22.17
N LEU A 163 16.34 27.74 -21.31
CA LEU A 163 17.25 28.84 -21.56
C LEU A 163 18.40 28.50 -22.52
N SER A 164 18.46 27.27 -23.04
CA SER A 164 19.42 26.91 -24.09
C SER A 164 19.13 27.55 -25.45
N LEU A 165 17.92 28.08 -25.65
CA LEU A 165 17.50 28.73 -26.88
C LEU A 165 18.25 30.07 -27.05
N SER A 166 18.38 30.56 -28.32
CA SER A 166 19.03 31.83 -28.62
C SER A 166 18.21 33.03 -28.12
N PRO A 167 18.83 34.19 -27.79
CA PRO A 167 18.12 35.41 -27.39
C PRO A 167 17.06 35.85 -28.39
N LEU A 168 17.36 35.73 -29.69
CA LEU A 168 16.43 36.07 -30.76
C LEU A 168 15.13 35.26 -30.73
N LYS A 169 15.21 33.96 -30.37
CA LYS A 169 14.01 33.09 -30.21
C LYS A 169 13.17 33.53 -29.03
N PHE A 170 13.79 34.02 -27.97
CA PHE A 170 13.07 34.57 -26.81
C PHE A 170 12.35 35.85 -27.16
N ILE A 171 13.02 36.81 -27.85
CA ILE A 171 12.41 38.06 -28.28
C ILE A 171 11.23 37.81 -29.23
N ARG A 172 11.39 36.86 -30.15
CA ARG A 172 10.31 36.44 -31.09
C ARG A 172 9.25 35.57 -30.46
N ARG A 173 9.35 35.21 -29.19
CA ARG A 173 8.50 34.25 -28.48
C ARG A 173 8.40 32.88 -29.15
N ASP A 174 9.39 32.52 -29.99
CA ASP A 174 9.48 31.20 -30.63
C ASP A 174 10.29 30.25 -29.75
N LEU A 175 9.69 29.83 -28.64
CA LEU A 175 10.31 28.94 -27.65
C LEU A 175 10.23 27.47 -28.07
N LYS A 176 9.74 27.14 -29.24
CA LYS A 176 9.67 25.79 -29.75
C LYS A 176 10.99 25.41 -30.44
N LYS A 177 11.59 24.31 -30.03
CA LYS A 177 12.67 23.68 -30.78
C LYS A 177 12.09 23.24 -32.11
N ASN A 178 12.70 23.62 -33.26
CA ASN A 178 12.22 23.31 -34.61
C ASN A 178 11.78 21.83 -34.75
N SER A 179 10.54 21.52 -34.49
CA SER A 179 9.93 20.30 -34.99
C SER A 179 9.10 20.73 -36.20
N LYS A 180 9.47 20.25 -37.39
CA LYS A 180 8.62 20.38 -38.58
C LYS A 180 7.26 19.82 -38.18
N LYS A 181 6.27 20.68 -37.95
CA LYS A 181 4.90 20.25 -37.66
C LYS A 181 4.39 19.55 -38.91
N LYS A 182 4.43 18.22 -38.91
CA LYS A 182 3.73 17.45 -39.93
C LYS A 182 2.24 17.81 -39.85
N ALA A 183 1.72 18.42 -40.90
CA ALA A 183 0.28 18.70 -40.97
C ALA A 183 -0.47 17.35 -40.99
N ILE A 184 -1.18 17.08 -39.91
CA ILE A 184 -1.99 15.83 -39.82
C ILE A 184 -3.17 16.02 -40.78
N LYS A 185 -3.22 15.18 -41.80
CA LYS A 185 -4.35 15.14 -42.76
C LYS A 185 -5.56 14.49 -42.05
N LEU A 186 -6.54 15.31 -41.72
CA LEU A 186 -7.80 14.84 -41.13
C LEU A 186 -8.80 14.53 -42.27
N ASN A 187 -9.67 13.55 -42.04
CA ASN A 187 -10.67 13.12 -43.00
C ASN A 187 -11.63 14.28 -43.32
N LYS A 188 -11.88 14.49 -44.63
CA LYS A 188 -12.75 15.56 -45.14
C LYS A 188 -14.23 15.38 -44.77
N LYS A 189 -14.64 14.16 -44.40
CA LYS A 189 -16.03 13.85 -43.99
C LYS A 189 -16.37 14.40 -42.58
N ILE A 190 -15.38 14.81 -41.80
CA ILE A 190 -15.59 15.40 -40.46
C ILE A 190 -15.95 16.89 -40.63
N GLY A 191 -17.02 17.36 -40.01
CA GLY A 191 -17.46 18.75 -40.07
C GLY A 191 -16.36 19.73 -39.67
N PHE A 192 -16.38 20.95 -40.20
CA PHE A 192 -15.31 21.94 -40.05
C PHE A 192 -14.93 22.21 -38.61
N MET A 193 -15.91 22.39 -37.70
CA MET A 193 -15.66 22.69 -36.29
C MET A 193 -14.97 21.53 -35.55
N HIS A 194 -15.41 20.31 -35.81
CA HIS A 194 -14.76 19.13 -35.23
C HIS A 194 -13.34 18.93 -35.75
N ARG A 195 -13.09 19.17 -37.04
CA ARG A 195 -11.70 19.17 -37.57
C ARG A 195 -10.84 20.27 -36.98
N PHE A 196 -11.40 21.45 -36.76
CA PHE A 196 -10.69 22.56 -36.12
C PHE A 196 -10.29 22.24 -34.67
N ARG A 197 -11.25 21.75 -33.85
CA ARG A 197 -11.01 21.30 -32.50
C ARG A 197 -9.96 20.17 -32.46
N LEU A 198 -10.12 19.15 -33.28
CA LEU A 198 -9.18 18.03 -33.34
C LEU A 198 -7.78 18.48 -33.76
N ARG A 199 -7.65 19.43 -34.66
CA ARG A 199 -6.37 20.01 -35.08
C ARG A 199 -5.70 20.78 -33.97
N ILE A 200 -6.44 21.55 -33.17
CA ILE A 200 -5.91 22.25 -31.99
C ILE A 200 -5.39 21.25 -30.97
N ILE A 201 -6.15 20.21 -30.68
CA ILE A 201 -5.76 19.13 -29.74
C ILE A 201 -4.47 18.46 -30.23
N LEU A 202 -4.45 17.99 -31.48
CA LEU A 202 -3.29 17.29 -32.06
C LEU A 202 -2.03 18.18 -32.18
N GLN A 203 -2.20 19.49 -32.33
CA GLN A 203 -1.07 20.44 -32.33
C GLN A 203 -0.53 20.73 -30.91
N ASN A 204 -1.33 20.45 -29.89
CA ASN A 204 -1.00 20.71 -28.48
C ASN A 204 -0.87 19.42 -27.63
N ILE A 205 -0.70 18.26 -28.27
CA ILE A 205 -0.53 16.96 -27.58
C ILE A 205 0.36 17.02 -26.35
N PRO A 206 1.58 17.66 -26.36
CA PRO A 206 2.42 17.71 -25.18
C PRO A 206 1.75 18.38 -23.98
N ASN A 207 0.86 19.35 -24.21
CA ASN A 207 0.14 20.01 -23.12
C ASN A 207 -0.94 19.08 -22.54
N TYR A 208 -1.66 18.37 -23.39
CA TYR A 208 -2.67 17.40 -22.94
C TYR A 208 -2.05 16.20 -22.24
N VAL A 209 -0.90 15.70 -22.72
CA VAL A 209 -0.12 14.68 -22.01
C VAL A 209 0.27 15.15 -20.61
N THR A 210 0.67 16.42 -20.48
CA THR A 210 0.97 17.03 -19.18
C THR A 210 -0.24 17.03 -18.24
N ILE A 211 -1.44 17.34 -18.78
CA ILE A 211 -2.70 17.30 -18.02
C ILE A 211 -3.00 15.86 -17.57
N VAL A 212 -2.90 14.90 -18.48
CA VAL A 212 -3.16 13.47 -18.18
C VAL A 212 -2.22 12.98 -17.07
N ILE A 213 -0.92 13.30 -17.16
CA ILE A 213 0.04 12.93 -16.12
C ILE A 213 -0.32 13.58 -14.77
N GLY A 214 -0.70 14.86 -14.77
CA GLY A 214 -1.09 15.56 -13.54
C GLY A 214 -2.33 14.95 -12.90
N ILE A 215 -3.36 14.67 -13.69
CA ILE A 215 -4.59 14.00 -13.22
C ILE A 215 -4.26 12.59 -12.71
N PHE A 216 -3.43 11.85 -13.43
CA PHE A 216 -3.01 10.49 -13.03
C PHE A 216 -2.31 10.51 -11.67
N LEU A 217 -1.35 11.41 -11.47
CA LEU A 217 -0.65 11.55 -10.20
C LEU A 217 -1.60 11.92 -9.05
N ALA A 218 -2.54 12.84 -9.27
CA ALA A 218 -3.53 13.19 -8.26
C ALA A 218 -4.46 12.03 -7.92
N ASN A 219 -4.88 11.25 -8.93
CA ASN A 219 -5.72 10.07 -8.73
C ASN A 219 -5.02 8.98 -7.89
N ILE A 220 -3.71 8.85 -7.94
CA ILE A 220 -2.98 7.91 -7.07
C ILE A 220 -3.26 8.19 -5.60
N ILE A 221 -3.21 9.47 -5.17
CA ILE A 221 -3.48 9.83 -3.77
C ILE A 221 -4.94 9.56 -3.40
N ILE A 222 -5.87 9.92 -4.27
CA ILE A 222 -7.30 9.67 -4.04
C ILE A 222 -7.58 8.17 -3.92
N LEU A 223 -6.94 7.35 -4.78
CA LEU A 223 -7.08 5.89 -4.72
C LEU A 223 -6.51 5.29 -3.43
N LEU A 224 -5.42 5.84 -2.90
CA LEU A 224 -4.90 5.42 -1.59
C LEU A 224 -5.91 5.71 -0.48
N GLY A 225 -6.49 6.92 -0.46
CA GLY A 225 -7.48 7.29 0.55
C GLY A 225 -8.79 6.52 0.48
N LEU A 226 -9.32 6.25 -0.72
CA LEU A 226 -10.60 5.55 -0.90
C LEU A 226 -10.45 4.03 -0.99
N GLY A 227 -9.34 3.55 -1.55
CA GLY A 227 -9.15 2.13 -1.86
C GLY A 227 -8.87 1.30 -0.61
N PHE A 228 -8.07 1.83 0.30
CA PHE A 228 -7.63 1.06 1.46
C PHE A 228 -8.77 0.72 2.44
N PRO A 229 -9.65 1.65 2.84
CA PRO A 229 -10.82 1.31 3.67
C PRO A 229 -11.72 0.27 3.01
N LYS A 230 -11.97 0.40 1.71
CA LYS A 230 -12.75 -0.59 0.96
C LYS A 230 -12.08 -1.96 0.90
N LEU A 231 -10.75 -1.99 0.85
CA LEU A 231 -9.98 -3.22 0.86
C LEU A 231 -10.09 -3.93 2.21
N LEU A 232 -10.06 -3.18 3.32
CA LEU A 232 -10.29 -3.70 4.67
C LEU A 232 -11.72 -4.24 4.83
N ASP A 233 -12.74 -3.50 4.40
CA ASP A 233 -14.14 -3.93 4.44
C ASP A 233 -14.36 -5.21 3.61
N ASN A 234 -13.78 -5.28 2.42
CA ASN A 234 -13.86 -6.47 1.59
C ASN A 234 -13.11 -7.66 2.21
N SER A 235 -11.95 -7.43 2.84
CA SER A 235 -11.22 -8.46 3.56
C SER A 235 -12.02 -9.01 4.74
N SER A 236 -12.70 -8.14 5.51
CA SER A 236 -13.58 -8.57 6.60
C SER A 236 -14.73 -9.42 6.10
N LYS A 237 -15.34 -9.06 4.97
CA LYS A 237 -16.40 -9.87 4.35
C LYS A 237 -15.90 -11.24 3.90
N LEU A 238 -14.74 -11.28 3.23
CA LEU A 238 -14.12 -12.54 2.81
C LEU A 238 -13.77 -13.43 4.03
N ILE A 239 -13.32 -12.84 5.13
CA ILE A 239 -13.07 -13.56 6.38
C ILE A 239 -14.37 -14.17 6.89
N SER A 240 -15.46 -13.39 6.99
CA SER A 240 -16.75 -13.86 7.46
C SER A 240 -17.35 -14.96 6.57
N GLU A 241 -17.21 -14.83 5.25
CA GLU A 241 -17.68 -15.82 4.27
C GLU A 241 -16.81 -17.08 4.23
N SER A 242 -15.57 -17.02 4.71
CA SER A 242 -14.60 -18.13 4.71
C SER A 242 -14.48 -18.84 6.04
N LEU A 243 -15.32 -18.47 7.03
CA LEU A 243 -15.34 -19.16 8.32
C LEU A 243 -15.84 -20.59 8.14
N ILE A 244 -15.12 -21.52 8.77
CA ILE A 244 -15.45 -22.95 8.76
C ILE A 244 -16.71 -23.18 9.61
N CYS A 245 -16.78 -22.53 10.77
CA CYS A 245 -17.85 -22.63 11.76
C CYS A 245 -17.90 -21.38 12.64
N ASN A 246 -18.96 -21.21 13.41
CA ASN A 246 -19.11 -20.05 14.29
C ASN A 246 -18.10 -20.02 15.47
N TYR A 247 -17.75 -21.22 15.97
CA TYR A 247 -16.83 -21.38 17.09
C TYR A 247 -15.82 -22.48 16.79
N GLN A 248 -14.56 -22.16 16.76
CA GLN A 248 -13.46 -23.11 16.67
C GLN A 248 -12.73 -23.14 18.02
N TYR A 249 -12.81 -24.26 18.73
CA TYR A 249 -12.16 -24.45 20.02
C TYR A 249 -10.84 -25.18 19.84
N ILE A 250 -9.79 -24.68 20.47
CA ILE A 250 -8.50 -25.34 20.63
C ILE A 250 -8.38 -25.72 22.10
N LEU A 251 -8.14 -26.99 22.39
CA LEU A 251 -8.05 -27.53 23.75
C LEU A 251 -6.60 -27.73 24.15
N LYS A 252 -6.30 -27.56 25.45
CA LYS A 252 -5.03 -27.91 26.06
C LYS A 252 -4.90 -29.42 26.30
N ALA A 253 -6.00 -30.05 26.56
CA ALA A 253 -6.11 -31.51 26.72
C ALA A 253 -7.48 -31.98 26.18
N PRO A 254 -7.58 -33.20 25.69
CA PRO A 254 -8.86 -33.78 25.23
C PRO A 254 -9.93 -33.72 26.34
N ALA A 255 -11.07 -33.15 26.02
CA ALA A 255 -12.24 -33.04 26.91
C ALA A 255 -13.52 -33.27 26.10
N GLU A 256 -14.40 -34.15 26.61
CA GLU A 256 -15.64 -34.46 25.93
C GLU A 256 -16.72 -33.40 26.14
N THR A 257 -17.51 -33.14 25.10
CA THR A 257 -18.66 -32.23 25.14
C THR A 257 -19.95 -32.97 24.75
N LYS A 258 -21.07 -32.50 25.29
CA LYS A 258 -22.44 -32.94 24.94
C LYS A 258 -23.10 -31.99 23.94
N CYS A 259 -22.39 -31.01 23.43
CA CYS A 259 -22.93 -30.04 22.48
C CYS A 259 -23.25 -30.75 21.16
N GLU A 260 -24.51 -30.67 20.74
CA GLU A 260 -24.95 -31.24 19.45
C GLU A 260 -24.31 -30.46 18.28
N GLY A 261 -23.79 -31.19 17.29
CA GLY A 261 -23.12 -30.64 16.13
C GLY A 261 -21.67 -30.24 16.36
N ALA A 262 -21.09 -30.50 17.53
CA ALA A 262 -19.66 -30.26 17.77
C ALA A 262 -18.84 -31.44 17.19
N GLU A 263 -17.99 -31.14 16.21
CA GLU A 263 -17.10 -32.12 15.57
C GLU A 263 -15.69 -32.04 16.14
N LYS A 264 -15.13 -33.22 16.47
CA LYS A 264 -13.74 -33.35 16.90
C LYS A 264 -12.79 -33.16 15.73
N TYR A 265 -11.77 -32.33 15.92
CA TYR A 265 -10.72 -32.15 14.93
C TYR A 265 -9.34 -32.08 15.58
N CYS A 266 -8.30 -32.25 14.74
CA CYS A 266 -6.92 -31.99 15.12
C CYS A 266 -6.42 -30.69 14.46
N ALA A 267 -5.67 -29.89 15.20
CA ALA A 267 -4.97 -28.73 14.66
C ALA A 267 -3.49 -28.82 14.98
N GLY A 268 -2.66 -28.54 13.98
CA GLY A 268 -1.23 -28.41 14.09
C GLY A 268 -0.74 -27.20 13.30
N SER A 269 0.51 -26.78 13.55
CA SER A 269 1.13 -25.69 12.82
C SER A 269 2.51 -26.12 12.32
N LEU A 270 2.75 -25.91 11.05
CA LEU A 270 4.04 -26.09 10.40
C LEU A 270 4.45 -24.78 9.69
N ILE A 271 5.70 -24.67 9.34
CA ILE A 271 6.24 -23.49 8.64
C ILE A 271 6.63 -23.86 7.21
N THR A 272 6.34 -22.95 6.29
CA THR A 272 6.81 -23.06 4.90
C THR A 272 8.33 -22.98 4.82
N ASP A 273 8.95 -23.85 3.99
CA ASP A 273 10.40 -23.87 3.74
C ASP A 273 10.72 -23.66 2.24
N PHE A 274 10.11 -22.63 1.63
CA PHE A 274 10.35 -22.27 0.24
C PHE A 274 11.57 -21.34 0.12
N GLU A 275 12.52 -21.66 -0.78
CA GLU A 275 13.69 -20.82 -1.02
C GLU A 275 13.31 -19.40 -1.49
N GLY A 276 13.95 -18.40 -0.88
CA GLY A 276 13.77 -16.99 -1.26
C GLY A 276 12.43 -16.37 -0.84
N ARG A 277 11.59 -17.08 -0.09
CA ARG A 277 10.31 -16.56 0.46
C ARG A 277 10.36 -16.45 1.98
N LYS A 278 9.55 -15.54 2.51
CA LYS A 278 9.36 -15.42 3.96
C LYS A 278 8.70 -16.71 4.47
N LYS A 279 9.23 -17.24 5.57
CA LYS A 279 8.64 -18.37 6.29
C LYS A 279 7.29 -17.95 6.90
N GLU A 280 6.27 -18.73 6.67
CA GLU A 280 4.92 -18.48 7.18
C GLU A 280 4.34 -19.73 7.80
N SER A 281 3.51 -19.53 8.81
CA SER A 281 2.78 -20.62 9.46
C SER A 281 1.67 -21.14 8.54
N VAL A 282 1.58 -22.46 8.47
CA VAL A 282 0.53 -23.22 7.78
C VAL A 282 -0.23 -24.00 8.83
N THR A 283 -1.52 -23.76 8.97
CA THR A 283 -2.36 -24.54 9.87
C THR A 283 -2.70 -25.88 9.20
N ILE A 284 -2.44 -26.97 9.89
CA ILE A 284 -2.79 -28.31 9.44
C ILE A 284 -4.03 -28.77 10.18
N TYR A 285 -5.08 -29.08 9.45
CA TYR A 285 -6.34 -29.59 9.99
C TYR A 285 -6.48 -31.08 9.74
N GLY A 286 -6.67 -31.86 10.80
CA GLY A 286 -7.09 -33.25 10.75
C GLY A 286 -8.59 -33.35 11.04
N LEU A 287 -9.38 -33.65 10.04
CA LEU A 287 -10.85 -33.59 10.08
C LEU A 287 -11.48 -35.02 10.08
N GLN A 288 -12.72 -35.11 10.52
CA GLN A 288 -13.48 -36.34 10.37
C GLN A 288 -13.84 -36.60 8.90
N PRO A 289 -13.87 -37.86 8.43
CA PRO A 289 -14.16 -38.13 7.01
C PRO A 289 -15.53 -37.65 6.54
N ASP A 290 -16.49 -37.58 7.45
CA ASP A 290 -17.88 -37.18 7.24
C ASP A 290 -18.19 -35.78 7.80
N SER A 291 -17.18 -34.92 7.94
CA SER A 291 -17.35 -33.56 8.46
C SER A 291 -18.42 -32.77 7.69
N GLU A 292 -19.32 -32.13 8.43
CA GLU A 292 -20.32 -31.23 7.86
C GLU A 292 -19.70 -29.87 7.48
N TYR A 293 -18.59 -29.49 8.12
CA TYR A 293 -17.94 -28.18 7.94
C TYR A 293 -16.99 -28.13 6.74
N ILE A 294 -16.16 -29.18 6.57
CA ILE A 294 -15.21 -29.26 5.45
C ILE A 294 -15.22 -30.65 4.88
N LYS A 295 -15.58 -30.78 3.61
CA LYS A 295 -15.60 -32.07 2.91
C LYS A 295 -14.26 -32.36 2.29
N ILE A 296 -13.63 -33.43 2.74
CA ILE A 296 -12.45 -34.04 2.12
C ILE A 296 -12.93 -35.26 1.34
N GLY A 297 -12.46 -35.41 0.09
CA GLY A 297 -13.00 -36.44 -0.82
C GLY A 297 -12.64 -37.88 -0.50
N GLY A 298 -11.68 -38.14 0.40
CA GLY A 298 -11.28 -39.50 0.82
C GLY A 298 -10.33 -39.51 2.02
N GLU A 299 -10.12 -40.65 2.62
CA GLU A 299 -9.28 -40.81 3.82
C GLU A 299 -7.81 -40.43 3.60
N ASP A 300 -7.27 -40.71 2.41
CA ASP A 300 -5.88 -40.43 2.06
C ASP A 300 -5.71 -39.07 1.33
N GLU A 301 -6.78 -38.27 1.22
CA GLU A 301 -6.68 -36.99 0.53
C GLU A 301 -6.03 -35.92 1.40
N ILE A 302 -5.03 -35.24 0.80
CA ILE A 302 -4.38 -34.07 1.38
C ILE A 302 -4.69 -32.87 0.51
N CYS A 303 -5.51 -31.97 1.05
CA CYS A 303 -5.97 -30.76 0.36
C CYS A 303 -5.26 -29.53 0.92
N ILE A 304 -5.08 -28.53 0.07
CA ILE A 304 -4.60 -27.20 0.48
C ILE A 304 -5.65 -26.15 0.24
N SER A 305 -5.59 -25.05 0.98
CA SER A 305 -6.46 -23.89 0.75
C SER A 305 -6.16 -23.22 -0.59
N SER A 306 -7.16 -22.58 -1.20
CA SER A 306 -6.99 -21.76 -2.40
C SER A 306 -5.96 -20.63 -2.17
N ALA A 307 -5.94 -20.02 -0.99
CA ALA A 307 -4.92 -19.03 -0.60
C ALA A 307 -3.50 -19.61 -0.64
N PHE A 308 -3.29 -20.84 -0.13
CA PHE A 308 -1.98 -21.51 -0.19
C PHE A 308 -1.57 -21.77 -1.64
N SER A 309 -2.51 -22.35 -2.43
CA SER A 309 -2.29 -22.68 -3.83
C SER A 309 -1.88 -21.45 -4.66
N GLU A 310 -2.62 -20.36 -4.56
CA GLU A 310 -2.34 -19.12 -5.31
C GLU A 310 -1.03 -18.47 -4.88
N LYS A 311 -0.78 -18.39 -3.57
CA LYS A 311 0.39 -17.72 -3.01
C LYS A 311 1.69 -18.42 -3.35
N TYR A 312 1.71 -19.76 -3.24
CA TYR A 312 2.90 -20.56 -3.47
C TYR A 312 2.96 -21.18 -4.86
N ARG A 313 1.88 -21.07 -5.64
CA ARG A 313 1.72 -21.66 -6.98
C ARG A 313 1.88 -23.17 -6.96
N VAL A 314 1.25 -23.79 -5.98
CA VAL A 314 1.21 -25.23 -5.77
C VAL A 314 -0.16 -25.75 -6.19
N GLY A 315 -0.20 -26.83 -6.97
CA GLY A 315 -1.42 -27.45 -7.47
C GLY A 315 -1.57 -28.91 -7.09
N LYS A 316 -2.65 -29.51 -7.56
CA LYS A 316 -2.89 -30.95 -7.42
C LYS A 316 -1.77 -31.75 -8.09
N GLY A 317 -1.17 -32.71 -7.38
CA GLY A 317 -0.06 -33.56 -7.81
C GLY A 317 1.32 -33.02 -7.40
N ASP A 318 1.41 -31.80 -6.92
CA ASP A 318 2.67 -31.24 -6.43
C ASP A 318 3.00 -31.74 -5.03
N THR A 319 4.28 -31.70 -4.68
CA THR A 319 4.79 -32.09 -3.37
C THR A 319 5.22 -30.87 -2.61
N VAL A 320 4.74 -30.72 -1.36
CA VAL A 320 5.06 -29.60 -0.46
C VAL A 320 5.83 -30.14 0.74
N THR A 321 6.97 -29.49 1.05
CA THR A 321 7.72 -29.77 2.26
C THR A 321 7.53 -28.63 3.25
N LEU A 322 7.05 -28.98 4.45
CA LEU A 322 6.87 -28.07 5.57
C LEU A 322 7.80 -28.49 6.72
N LYS A 323 8.13 -27.56 7.61
CA LYS A 323 9.05 -27.78 8.73
C LYS A 323 8.37 -27.41 10.05
N GLU A 324 8.77 -28.04 11.13
CA GLU A 324 8.42 -27.61 12.50
C GLU A 324 9.00 -26.23 12.79
N GLU A 325 8.26 -25.42 13.55
CA GLU A 325 8.70 -24.04 13.89
C GLU A 325 9.95 -24.03 14.76
N PHE A 326 10.02 -24.96 15.71
CA PHE A 326 11.10 -25.05 16.70
C PHE A 326 11.91 -26.35 16.59
N GLY A 327 11.60 -27.20 15.58
CA GLY A 327 12.26 -28.48 15.32
C GLY A 327 12.99 -28.49 13.99
N GLU A 328 13.77 -29.56 13.79
CA GLU A 328 14.42 -29.81 12.50
C GLU A 328 13.64 -30.76 11.60
N LYS A 329 12.54 -31.35 12.14
CA LYS A 329 11.75 -32.34 11.42
C LYS A 329 11.03 -31.70 10.23
N LYS A 330 11.12 -32.34 9.08
CA LYS A 330 10.47 -31.95 7.83
C LYS A 330 9.38 -32.97 7.50
N TYR A 331 8.28 -32.45 7.03
CA TYR A 331 7.13 -33.24 6.59
C TYR A 331 6.90 -32.95 5.11
N THR A 332 6.74 -33.99 4.33
CA THR A 332 6.53 -33.89 2.89
C THR A 332 5.17 -34.47 2.54
N PHE A 333 4.33 -33.65 1.92
CA PHE A 333 2.96 -33.98 1.58
C PHE A 333 2.74 -33.87 0.07
N THR A 334 2.04 -34.85 -0.53
CA THR A 334 1.60 -34.77 -1.92
C THR A 334 0.16 -34.25 -1.96
N ILE A 335 -0.04 -33.16 -2.66
CA ILE A 335 -1.33 -32.45 -2.72
C ILE A 335 -2.28 -33.19 -3.67
N THR A 336 -3.44 -33.59 -3.17
CA THR A 336 -4.46 -34.30 -3.95
C THR A 336 -5.64 -33.40 -4.33
N GLY A 337 -5.88 -32.30 -3.58
CA GLY A 337 -7.00 -31.40 -3.82
C GLY A 337 -6.77 -29.96 -3.37
N ILE A 338 -7.68 -29.08 -3.75
CA ILE A 338 -7.70 -27.66 -3.34
C ILE A 338 -9.10 -27.37 -2.81
N ILE A 339 -9.17 -26.80 -1.59
CA ILE A 339 -10.40 -26.37 -0.95
C ILE A 339 -10.51 -24.84 -1.10
N ASP A 340 -11.69 -24.35 -1.38
CA ASP A 340 -11.93 -22.91 -1.50
C ASP A 340 -11.93 -22.25 -0.12
N ALA A 341 -10.75 -21.76 0.27
CA ALA A 341 -10.49 -21.03 1.51
C ALA A 341 -9.48 -19.89 1.20
N PRO A 342 -9.98 -18.74 0.70
CA PRO A 342 -9.14 -17.69 0.14
C PRO A 342 -8.40 -16.83 1.19
N VAL A 343 -8.73 -17.00 2.47
CA VAL A 343 -8.17 -16.18 3.56
C VAL A 343 -7.12 -16.92 4.37
N THR A 344 -7.25 -18.22 4.52
CA THR A 344 -6.44 -19.02 5.44
C THR A 344 -5.37 -19.81 4.68
N ILE A 345 -4.12 -19.74 5.14
CA ILE A 345 -3.05 -20.62 4.64
C ILE A 345 -3.09 -21.91 5.43
N ALA A 346 -3.75 -22.92 4.87
CA ALA A 346 -4.02 -24.17 5.56
C ALA A 346 -3.86 -25.39 4.65
N MET A 347 -3.68 -26.54 5.32
CA MET A 347 -3.70 -27.88 4.74
C MET A 347 -4.73 -28.71 5.50
N TYR A 348 -5.49 -29.53 4.78
CA TYR A 348 -6.57 -30.33 5.29
C TYR A 348 -6.32 -31.79 4.95
N MET A 349 -6.49 -32.67 5.92
CA MET A 349 -6.35 -34.12 5.77
C MET A 349 -7.31 -34.83 6.70
N SER A 350 -7.46 -36.16 6.56
CA SER A 350 -8.24 -36.92 7.53
C SER A 350 -7.55 -36.90 8.89
N ARG A 351 -8.33 -37.08 9.98
CA ARG A 351 -7.81 -37.12 11.34
C ARG A 351 -6.82 -38.26 11.51
N ASP A 352 -7.08 -39.40 10.87
CA ASP A 352 -6.20 -40.56 10.94
C ASP A 352 -4.86 -40.30 10.22
N THR A 353 -4.90 -39.76 9.01
CA THR A 353 -3.69 -39.29 8.29
C THR A 353 -2.90 -38.24 9.11
N PHE A 354 -3.59 -37.38 9.85
CA PHE A 354 -2.94 -36.41 10.73
C PHE A 354 -2.23 -37.13 11.89
N CYS A 355 -2.94 -38.07 12.58
CA CYS A 355 -2.38 -38.82 13.69
C CYS A 355 -1.15 -39.64 13.26
N ASP A 356 -1.22 -40.31 12.13
CA ASP A 356 -0.12 -41.08 11.56
C ASP A 356 1.10 -40.22 11.19
N SER A 357 0.84 -39.06 10.55
CA SER A 357 1.89 -38.15 10.13
C SER A 357 2.65 -37.54 11.30
N PHE A 358 1.97 -37.20 12.38
CA PHE A 358 2.53 -36.54 13.56
C PHE A 358 2.86 -37.50 14.72
N GLY A 359 2.50 -38.78 14.61
CA GLY A 359 2.80 -39.79 15.63
C GLY A 359 1.91 -39.72 16.86
N TYR A 360 0.65 -39.29 16.69
CA TYR A 360 -0.36 -39.31 17.74
C TYR A 360 -1.10 -40.65 17.78
N GLU A 361 -1.69 -40.96 18.91
CA GLU A 361 -2.53 -42.18 19.08
C GLU A 361 -3.82 -42.06 18.23
N GLU A 362 -4.32 -43.21 17.79
CA GLU A 362 -5.58 -43.28 17.07
C GLU A 362 -6.74 -42.70 17.91
N GLY A 363 -7.54 -41.84 17.25
CA GLY A 363 -8.63 -41.15 17.94
C GLY A 363 -8.23 -39.86 18.65
N TYR A 364 -6.97 -39.43 18.60
CA TYR A 364 -6.53 -38.14 19.16
C TYR A 364 -7.29 -36.98 18.54
N TYR A 365 -7.59 -35.98 19.37
CA TYR A 365 -8.11 -34.67 18.95
C TYR A 365 -7.67 -33.60 19.95
N ASN A 366 -7.55 -32.37 19.47
CA ASN A 366 -7.21 -31.22 20.30
C ASN A 366 -8.12 -30.02 20.06
N GLY A 367 -9.31 -30.22 19.49
CA GLY A 367 -10.26 -29.13 19.30
C GLY A 367 -11.66 -29.60 18.87
N TYR A 368 -12.56 -28.61 18.82
CA TYR A 368 -13.92 -28.77 18.33
C TYR A 368 -14.27 -27.69 17.32
N LEU A 369 -14.91 -28.07 16.22
CA LEU A 369 -15.64 -27.18 15.31
C LEU A 369 -17.11 -27.22 15.72
N SER A 370 -17.74 -26.06 15.90
CA SER A 370 -19.15 -26.00 16.31
C SER A 370 -19.82 -24.69 15.88
N ASP A 371 -21.07 -24.76 15.49
CA ASP A 371 -21.89 -23.57 15.27
C ASP A 371 -22.55 -23.09 16.57
N ASN A 372 -22.62 -23.96 17.57
CA ASN A 372 -23.16 -23.64 18.88
C ASN A 372 -22.04 -23.42 19.89
N LYS A 373 -22.27 -22.46 20.83
CA LYS A 373 -21.30 -22.21 21.89
C LYS A 373 -21.25 -23.40 22.86
N ILE A 374 -20.07 -23.99 23.02
CA ILE A 374 -19.81 -25.07 23.99
C ILE A 374 -19.68 -24.43 25.38
N THR A 375 -20.46 -24.90 26.33
CA THR A 375 -20.52 -24.38 27.71
C THR A 375 -20.23 -25.41 28.79
N ASP A 376 -20.05 -26.68 28.41
CA ASP A 376 -19.86 -27.81 29.30
C ASP A 376 -18.38 -28.24 29.43
N ILE A 377 -17.48 -27.59 28.73
CA ILE A 377 -16.03 -27.78 28.89
C ILE A 377 -15.50 -26.70 29.83
N ASP A 378 -14.67 -27.09 30.80
CA ASP A 378 -14.01 -26.16 31.72
C ASP A 378 -13.09 -25.17 30.93
N GLU A 379 -13.26 -23.87 31.18
CA GLU A 379 -12.45 -22.82 30.54
C GLU A 379 -10.94 -23.03 30.74
N MET A 380 -10.52 -23.67 31.83
CA MET A 380 -9.10 -24.01 32.06
C MET A 380 -8.54 -24.98 31.02
N LEU A 381 -9.37 -25.83 30.42
CA LEU A 381 -8.99 -26.78 29.39
C LEU A 381 -9.03 -26.19 27.96
N ILE A 382 -9.64 -25.02 27.80
CA ILE A 382 -9.67 -24.32 26.53
C ILE A 382 -8.39 -23.47 26.38
N ALA A 383 -7.64 -23.73 25.33
CA ALA A 383 -6.45 -22.95 25.00
C ALA A 383 -6.83 -21.66 24.26
N ALA A 384 -7.75 -21.75 23.30
CA ALA A 384 -8.29 -20.62 22.55
C ALA A 384 -9.67 -20.96 22.00
N THR A 385 -10.50 -19.92 21.87
CA THR A 385 -11.73 -19.96 21.08
C THR A 385 -11.58 -18.95 19.96
N ILE A 386 -11.70 -19.40 18.73
CA ILE A 386 -11.62 -18.55 17.53
C ILE A 386 -13.03 -18.32 17.02
N THR A 387 -13.43 -17.08 16.92
CA THR A 387 -14.74 -16.64 16.43
C THR A 387 -14.58 -15.69 15.25
N GLU A 388 -15.67 -15.38 14.55
CA GLU A 388 -15.69 -14.34 13.52
C GLU A 388 -15.14 -13.01 14.06
N ASP A 389 -15.50 -12.67 15.29
CA ASP A 389 -15.06 -11.46 15.95
C ASP A 389 -13.53 -11.41 16.12
N ASP A 390 -12.93 -12.53 16.49
CA ASP A 390 -11.48 -12.65 16.64
C ASP A 390 -10.75 -12.56 15.32
N MET A 391 -11.27 -13.18 14.29
CA MET A 391 -10.70 -13.11 12.94
C MET A 391 -10.75 -11.70 12.35
N ASN A 392 -11.81 -10.95 12.63
CA ASN A 392 -11.98 -9.58 12.16
C ASN A 392 -11.32 -8.51 13.04
N LYS A 393 -10.77 -8.87 14.21
CA LYS A 393 -10.10 -7.93 15.12
C LYS A 393 -9.01 -7.11 14.43
N MET A 394 -8.18 -7.75 13.63
CA MET A 394 -7.09 -7.08 12.91
C MET A 394 -7.63 -6.01 11.94
N SER A 395 -8.63 -6.35 11.13
CA SER A 395 -9.25 -5.41 10.19
C SER A 395 -9.89 -4.23 10.91
N ARG A 396 -10.62 -4.50 12.00
CA ARG A 396 -11.25 -3.44 12.81
C ARG A 396 -10.23 -2.58 13.53
N GLN A 397 -9.14 -3.17 14.02
CA GLN A 397 -8.06 -2.42 14.65
C GLN A 397 -7.39 -1.49 13.64
N LEU A 398 -7.11 -1.96 12.43
CA LEU A 398 -6.56 -1.13 11.35
C LEU A 398 -7.51 -0.01 10.94
N ASP A 399 -8.82 -0.29 10.83
CA ASP A 399 -9.81 0.73 10.49
C ASP A 399 -9.91 1.80 11.59
N ASN A 400 -9.97 1.38 12.85
CA ASN A 400 -10.03 2.30 13.99
C ASN A 400 -8.77 3.16 14.13
N SER A 401 -7.58 2.61 13.88
CA SER A 401 -6.32 3.34 14.02
C SER A 401 -5.99 4.19 12.80
N MET A 402 -6.25 3.67 11.60
CA MET A 402 -5.79 4.28 10.35
C MET A 402 -6.91 4.93 9.53
N GLY A 403 -8.19 4.70 9.86
CA GLY A 403 -9.33 5.24 9.12
C GLY A 403 -9.24 6.76 8.95
N GLY A 404 -8.93 7.49 10.03
CA GLY A 404 -8.73 8.93 9.97
C GLY A 404 -7.54 9.38 9.12
N VAL A 405 -6.50 8.55 9.01
CA VAL A 405 -5.34 8.82 8.12
C VAL A 405 -5.73 8.65 6.66
N PHE A 406 -6.52 7.63 6.34
CA PHE A 406 -7.01 7.42 4.96
C PHE A 406 -7.99 8.52 4.54
N ASP A 407 -8.84 8.98 5.43
CA ASP A 407 -9.71 10.14 5.20
C ASP A 407 -8.86 11.40 4.92
N MET A 408 -7.81 11.64 5.69
CA MET A 408 -6.88 12.73 5.47
C MET A 408 -6.21 12.62 4.08
N PHE A 409 -5.78 11.45 3.66
CA PHE A 409 -5.22 11.21 2.32
C PHE A 409 -6.24 11.49 1.23
N TYR A 410 -7.48 11.09 1.43
CA TYR A 410 -8.57 11.36 0.49
C TYR A 410 -8.81 12.85 0.31
N TYR A 411 -9.03 13.61 1.41
CA TYR A 411 -9.27 15.04 1.34
C TYR A 411 -8.07 15.80 0.79
N PHE A 412 -6.86 15.42 1.18
CA PHE A 412 -5.64 16.00 0.63
C PHE A 412 -5.51 15.72 -0.87
N GLY A 413 -5.77 14.50 -1.30
CA GLY A 413 -5.80 14.12 -2.70
C GLY A 413 -6.81 14.92 -3.52
N LEU A 414 -8.00 15.15 -2.97
CA LEU A 414 -9.06 15.95 -3.59
C LEU A 414 -8.63 17.41 -3.76
N VAL A 415 -8.03 18.01 -2.74
CA VAL A 415 -7.48 19.38 -2.82
C VAL A 415 -6.37 19.45 -3.88
N MET A 416 -5.44 18.50 -3.89
CA MET A 416 -4.37 18.42 -4.88
C MET A 416 -4.92 18.24 -6.30
N PHE A 417 -5.93 17.40 -6.47
CA PHE A 417 -6.62 17.20 -7.74
C PHE A 417 -7.24 18.50 -8.28
N MET A 418 -7.97 19.22 -7.43
CA MET A 418 -8.54 20.53 -7.79
C MET A 418 -7.48 21.55 -8.17
N LEU A 419 -6.39 21.63 -7.41
CA LEU A 419 -5.27 22.54 -7.70
C LEU A 419 -4.61 22.20 -9.04
N ILE A 420 -4.38 20.92 -9.32
CA ILE A 420 -3.78 20.48 -10.60
C ILE A 420 -4.70 20.83 -11.76
N ILE A 421 -5.99 20.52 -11.68
CA ILE A 421 -6.95 20.86 -12.75
C ILE A 421 -7.00 22.37 -12.97
N TYR A 422 -7.07 23.15 -11.91
CA TYR A 422 -7.07 24.62 -12.00
C TYR A 422 -5.81 25.14 -12.71
N LEU A 423 -4.63 24.72 -12.25
CA LEU A 423 -3.37 25.18 -12.83
C LEU A 423 -3.21 24.76 -14.29
N LEU A 424 -3.54 23.51 -14.61
CA LEU A 424 -3.42 23.01 -15.97
C LEU A 424 -4.43 23.64 -16.91
N SER A 425 -5.66 23.86 -16.47
CA SER A 425 -6.68 24.59 -17.23
C SER A 425 -6.27 26.03 -17.51
N LYS A 426 -5.75 26.73 -16.48
CA LYS A 426 -5.20 28.07 -16.63
C LYS A 426 -4.08 28.12 -17.69
N ILE A 427 -3.17 27.16 -17.64
CA ILE A 427 -2.07 27.07 -18.61
C ILE A 427 -2.57 26.86 -20.04
N VAL A 428 -3.59 25.99 -20.23
CA VAL A 428 -4.17 25.76 -21.57
C VAL A 428 -4.83 27.02 -22.10
N ILE A 429 -5.58 27.74 -21.25
CA ILE A 429 -6.21 29.02 -21.61
C ILE A 429 -5.15 30.05 -21.99
N GLU A 430 -4.12 30.26 -21.15
CA GLU A 430 -3.03 31.22 -21.41
C GLU A 430 -2.29 30.91 -22.72
N LYS A 431 -2.00 29.63 -22.99
CA LYS A 431 -1.32 29.23 -24.24
C LYS A 431 -2.17 29.40 -25.50
N ASN A 432 -3.48 29.32 -25.37
CA ASN A 432 -4.41 29.50 -26.49
C ASN A 432 -5.05 30.88 -26.51
N ALA A 433 -4.66 31.80 -25.62
CA ALA A 433 -5.26 33.13 -25.49
C ALA A 433 -5.32 33.91 -26.82
N GLN A 434 -4.25 33.84 -27.61
CA GLN A 434 -4.21 34.51 -28.92
C GLN A 434 -5.20 33.90 -29.91
N SER A 435 -5.31 32.57 -29.96
CA SER A 435 -6.29 31.87 -30.80
C SER A 435 -7.72 32.16 -30.34
N ILE A 436 -7.96 32.17 -29.02
CA ILE A 436 -9.25 32.50 -28.42
C ILE A 436 -9.64 33.95 -28.77
N SER A 437 -8.73 34.91 -28.61
CA SER A 437 -8.97 36.31 -28.95
C SER A 437 -9.29 36.49 -30.44
N MET A 438 -8.57 35.76 -31.29
CA MET A 438 -8.78 35.87 -32.75
C MET A 438 -10.15 35.28 -33.16
N THR A 439 -10.54 34.16 -32.54
CA THR A 439 -11.87 33.54 -32.78
C THR A 439 -12.98 34.47 -32.26
N LYS A 440 -12.77 35.18 -31.16
CA LYS A 440 -13.71 36.15 -30.60
C LYS A 440 -13.88 37.38 -31.51
N ILE A 441 -12.80 37.86 -32.11
CA ILE A 441 -12.84 38.97 -33.10
C ILE A 441 -13.59 38.56 -34.37
N LEU A 442 -13.52 37.28 -34.75
CA LEU A 442 -14.29 36.71 -35.87
C LEU A 442 -15.78 36.50 -35.58
N GLY A 443 -16.28 36.94 -34.42
CA GLY A 443 -17.70 36.93 -34.04
C GLY A 443 -18.23 35.63 -33.40
N TYR A 444 -17.37 34.72 -33.03
CA TYR A 444 -17.80 33.48 -32.36
C TYR A 444 -18.22 33.74 -30.90
N ASN A 445 -19.32 33.15 -30.47
CA ASN A 445 -19.87 33.27 -29.14
C ASN A 445 -19.02 32.49 -28.08
N ASN A 446 -19.14 32.87 -26.81
CA ASN A 446 -18.42 32.20 -25.72
C ASN A 446 -18.70 30.68 -25.64
N ARG A 447 -19.92 30.21 -25.99
CA ARG A 447 -20.27 28.78 -26.04
C ARG A 447 -19.60 28.01 -27.17
N GLU A 448 -19.25 28.69 -28.26
CA GLU A 448 -18.59 28.08 -29.41
C GLU A 448 -17.08 28.02 -29.21
N ILE A 449 -16.56 28.90 -28.39
CA ILE A 449 -15.13 28.98 -28.05
C ILE A 449 -14.78 28.00 -26.89
N SER A 450 -15.72 27.72 -26.00
CA SER A 450 -15.62 26.75 -24.91
C SER A 450 -15.74 25.32 -25.42
#